data_c9f5b6978e462e315ea300d068132970
#
_entry.id   c9f5b6978e462e315ea300d068132970
#
_cell.length_a   1.000
_cell.length_b   1.000
_cell.length_c   1.000
_cell.angle_alpha   90.00
_cell.angle_beta   90.00
_cell.angle_gamma   90.00
#
_symmetry.space_group_name_H-M   'P 1'
#
loop_
_entity.id
_entity.type
_entity.pdbx_description
1 polymer ?
#
loop_
_entity_poly.entity_id
_entity_poly.type
_entity_poly.pdbx_seq_one_letter_code
_entity_poly.pdbx_strand_id
1 'polypeptide(L)'
;MVGSSHFYHDAARLLCVVSSRTTSLKNAFYNQQESKNKAIYALVAKSLGLQSIIVNTLAELGVLEDQYSHIVCSTLSACTTCLLTVISFDLCCPRRPFGRRRDALKILRKYTSSSRIASDLRRLIKSRAKEARPGGDCVLRVPLFLRAVEPMDKVIEALVSSGDNGYCQVSYDREKISYKRYIKLARNLKKCEFVRDYHFPNLILLLPPGTDLHLSPVITSDMAVIQDKASCVPSLILLDALELPRLQSIKILDACAAPGNKTTLILYGLKQLSQKGCLMAFDQDKRRQVVV
;
A
#
# COMPACT_ATOMS: atom_id res chain seq x y z
N MET A 1 18.12 -5.34 -23.42
CA MET A 1 16.85 -4.56 -23.54
C MET A 1 15.75 -5.54 -23.88
N VAL A 2 14.95 -5.93 -22.89
CA VAL A 2 13.81 -6.87 -23.09
C VAL A 2 12.79 -6.17 -23.97
N GLY A 3 12.35 -6.82 -25.07
CA GLY A 3 11.47 -6.25 -26.06
C GLY A 3 10.14 -5.78 -25.44
N SER A 4 9.72 -4.57 -25.80
CA SER A 4 8.56 -3.87 -25.19
C SER A 4 7.19 -4.54 -25.41
N SER A 5 7.09 -5.56 -26.29
CA SER A 5 5.85 -6.31 -26.48
C SER A 5 5.53 -7.22 -25.30
N HIS A 6 6.53 -7.70 -24.55
CA HIS A 6 6.35 -8.58 -23.41
C HIS A 6 5.77 -7.85 -22.18
N PHE A 7 6.07 -6.54 -22.01
CA PHE A 7 5.65 -5.75 -20.84
C PHE A 7 4.13 -5.82 -20.56
N TYR A 8 3.30 -5.55 -21.58
CA TYR A 8 1.84 -5.58 -21.42
C TYR A 8 1.29 -7.00 -21.30
N HIS A 9 1.92 -7.98 -21.95
CA HIS A 9 1.54 -9.39 -21.81
C HIS A 9 1.84 -9.92 -20.41
N ASP A 10 2.98 -9.56 -19.84
CA ASP A 10 3.34 -9.94 -18.46
C ASP A 10 2.41 -9.27 -17.43
N ALA A 11 2.07 -7.98 -17.64
CA ALA A 11 1.09 -7.28 -16.83
C ALA A 11 -0.32 -7.93 -16.95
N ALA A 12 -0.71 -8.36 -18.14
CA ALA A 12 -1.99 -9.03 -18.37
C ALA A 12 -2.04 -10.41 -17.71
N ARG A 13 -0.97 -11.20 -17.77
CA ARG A 13 -0.86 -12.49 -17.07
C ARG A 13 -1.02 -12.29 -15.56
N LEU A 14 -0.32 -11.30 -14.99
CA LEU A 14 -0.41 -10.99 -13.57
C LEU A 14 -1.82 -10.55 -13.18
N LEU A 15 -2.47 -9.69 -13.98
CA LEU A 15 -3.85 -9.26 -13.77
C LEU A 15 -4.83 -10.45 -13.82
N CYS A 16 -4.63 -11.37 -14.77
CA CYS A 16 -5.46 -12.56 -14.93
C CYS A 16 -5.43 -13.46 -13.68
N VAL A 17 -4.22 -13.76 -13.17
CA VAL A 17 -4.02 -14.55 -11.95
C VAL A 17 -4.68 -13.90 -10.73
N VAL A 18 -4.61 -12.58 -10.61
CA VAL A 18 -5.21 -11.86 -9.48
C VAL A 18 -6.74 -11.78 -9.63
N SER A 19 -7.24 -11.60 -10.85
CA SER A 19 -8.68 -11.53 -11.12
C SER A 19 -9.41 -12.85 -10.85
N SER A 20 -8.72 -14.00 -10.93
CA SER A 20 -9.27 -15.30 -10.53
C SER A 20 -9.45 -15.45 -9.01
N ARG A 21 -9.05 -14.46 -8.20
CA ARG A 21 -9.11 -14.42 -6.74
C ARG A 21 -8.42 -15.59 -6.02
N THR A 22 -7.56 -16.33 -6.69
CA THR A 22 -6.82 -17.47 -6.12
C THR A 22 -5.63 -17.00 -5.27
N THR A 23 -5.13 -15.80 -5.52
CA THR A 23 -3.97 -15.26 -4.80
C THR A 23 -3.99 -13.73 -4.76
N SER A 24 -3.27 -13.16 -3.80
CA SER A 24 -3.09 -11.70 -3.74
C SER A 24 -2.12 -11.21 -4.82
N LEU A 25 -2.26 -9.94 -5.23
CA LEU A 25 -1.36 -9.31 -6.19
C LEU A 25 0.11 -9.42 -5.77
N LYS A 26 0.39 -9.23 -4.48
CA LYS A 26 1.74 -9.33 -3.93
C LYS A 26 2.31 -10.74 -4.09
N ASN A 27 1.54 -11.76 -3.69
CA ASN A 27 1.97 -13.16 -3.82
C ASN A 27 2.12 -13.57 -5.28
N ALA A 28 1.17 -13.20 -6.16
CA ALA A 28 1.26 -13.47 -7.59
C ALA A 28 2.53 -12.87 -8.21
N PHE A 29 2.86 -11.63 -7.85
CA PHE A 29 4.03 -10.94 -8.37
C PHE A 29 5.35 -11.56 -7.90
N TYR A 30 5.46 -11.93 -6.61
CA TYR A 30 6.69 -12.52 -6.07
C TYR A 30 6.89 -13.98 -6.49
N ASN A 31 5.83 -14.70 -6.85
CA ASN A 31 5.89 -16.10 -7.33
C ASN A 31 6.22 -16.21 -8.83
N GLN A 32 6.15 -15.12 -9.60
CA GLN A 32 6.61 -15.11 -10.98
C GLN A 32 8.13 -15.17 -11.04
N GLN A 33 8.65 -16.21 -11.70
CA GLN A 33 10.12 -16.43 -11.83
C GLN A 33 10.79 -15.44 -12.80
N GLU A 34 10.05 -14.81 -13.71
CA GLU A 34 10.64 -14.22 -14.92
C GLU A 34 10.96 -12.72 -14.89
N SER A 35 10.32 -11.88 -14.13
CA SER A 35 10.81 -10.50 -13.94
C SER A 35 10.12 -9.76 -12.80
N LYS A 36 10.88 -9.38 -11.80
CA LYS A 36 10.41 -8.51 -10.70
C LYS A 36 10.35 -7.04 -11.15
N ASN A 37 9.66 -6.77 -12.26
CA ASN A 37 9.53 -5.40 -12.76
C ASN A 37 8.47 -4.63 -11.95
N LYS A 38 8.94 -3.73 -11.08
CA LYS A 38 8.07 -2.89 -10.23
C LYS A 38 7.04 -2.07 -11.03
N ALA A 39 7.35 -1.71 -12.29
CA ALA A 39 6.41 -0.99 -13.14
C ALA A 39 5.20 -1.86 -13.54
N ILE A 40 5.40 -3.16 -13.76
CA ILE A 40 4.31 -4.12 -14.01
C ILE A 40 3.42 -4.23 -12.77
N TYR A 41 4.01 -4.40 -11.60
CA TYR A 41 3.25 -4.42 -10.34
C TYR A 41 2.39 -3.16 -10.17
N ALA A 42 2.99 -1.99 -10.34
CA ALA A 42 2.30 -0.72 -10.20
C ALA A 42 1.19 -0.50 -11.24
N LEU A 43 1.41 -0.93 -12.48
CA LEU A 43 0.40 -0.90 -13.55
C LEU A 43 -0.80 -1.77 -13.18
N VAL A 44 -0.59 -3.02 -12.78
CA VAL A 44 -1.65 -3.96 -12.41
C VAL A 44 -2.39 -3.49 -11.16
N ALA A 45 -1.67 -3.08 -10.11
CA ALA A 45 -2.28 -2.58 -8.88
C ALA A 45 -3.26 -1.43 -9.13
N LYS A 46 -2.89 -0.51 -10.02
CA LYS A 46 -3.73 0.65 -10.36
C LYS A 46 -4.85 0.30 -11.32
N SER A 47 -4.64 -0.62 -12.28
CA SER A 47 -5.68 -1.03 -13.23
C SER A 47 -6.80 -1.84 -12.56
N LEU A 48 -6.49 -2.62 -11.52
CA LEU A 48 -7.48 -3.35 -10.72
C LEU A 48 -8.59 -2.46 -10.16
N GLY A 49 -8.23 -1.26 -9.67
CA GLY A 49 -9.20 -0.32 -9.11
C GLY A 49 -10.19 0.26 -10.13
N LEU A 50 -9.91 0.15 -11.42
CA LEU A 50 -10.77 0.64 -12.51
C LEU A 50 -11.17 -0.47 -13.47
N GLN A 51 -10.91 -1.73 -13.16
CA GLN A 51 -11.10 -2.87 -14.06
C GLN A 51 -12.53 -2.94 -14.59
N SER A 52 -13.55 -2.88 -13.72
CA SER A 52 -14.95 -2.94 -14.13
C SER A 52 -15.35 -1.78 -15.07
N ILE A 53 -14.91 -0.57 -14.75
CA ILE A 53 -15.18 0.62 -15.57
C ILE A 53 -14.55 0.47 -16.94
N ILE A 54 -13.31 -0.01 -17.01
CA ILE A 54 -12.57 -0.19 -18.26
C ILE A 54 -13.22 -1.26 -19.12
N VAL A 55 -13.54 -2.41 -18.52
CA VAL A 55 -14.19 -3.54 -19.24
C VAL A 55 -15.53 -3.12 -19.83
N ASN A 56 -16.40 -2.50 -19.03
CA ASN A 56 -17.69 -2.00 -19.51
C ASN A 56 -17.53 -0.95 -20.63
N THR A 57 -16.54 -0.08 -20.53
CA THR A 57 -16.28 0.93 -21.56
C THR A 57 -15.76 0.29 -22.86
N LEU A 58 -14.93 -0.75 -22.77
CA LEU A 58 -14.43 -1.50 -23.93
C LEU A 58 -15.56 -2.26 -24.64
N ALA A 59 -16.50 -2.84 -23.88
CA ALA A 59 -17.67 -3.52 -24.42
C ALA A 59 -18.58 -2.53 -25.17
N GLU A 60 -18.92 -1.38 -24.59
CA GLU A 60 -19.72 -0.33 -25.25
C GLU A 60 -19.09 0.22 -26.53
N LEU A 61 -17.76 0.29 -26.58
CA LEU A 61 -17.06 0.74 -27.77
C LEU A 61 -16.87 -0.37 -28.83
N GLY A 62 -17.45 -1.56 -28.58
CA GLY A 62 -17.38 -2.70 -29.50
C GLY A 62 -15.96 -3.27 -29.64
N VAL A 63 -15.08 -3.05 -28.65
CA VAL A 63 -13.71 -3.59 -28.62
C VAL A 63 -13.67 -4.97 -27.98
N LEU A 64 -14.59 -5.24 -27.06
CA LEU A 64 -14.84 -6.54 -26.47
C LEU A 64 -16.23 -7.01 -26.92
N GLU A 65 -16.33 -8.24 -27.42
CA GLU A 65 -17.62 -8.88 -27.64
C GLU A 65 -18.30 -9.18 -26.31
N ASP A 66 -19.65 -9.08 -26.25
CA ASP A 66 -20.42 -9.25 -24.99
C ASP A 66 -20.17 -10.61 -24.30
N GLN A 67 -19.80 -11.64 -25.07
CA GLN A 67 -19.45 -12.97 -24.53
C GLN A 67 -18.21 -12.99 -23.61
N TYR A 68 -17.35 -11.98 -23.67
CA TYR A 68 -16.11 -11.93 -22.88
C TYR A 68 -16.27 -11.19 -21.55
N SER A 69 -17.41 -10.60 -21.28
CA SER A 69 -17.65 -9.82 -20.04
C SER A 69 -17.68 -10.70 -18.77
N HIS A 70 -17.86 -12.01 -18.89
CA HIS A 70 -18.01 -12.95 -17.76
C HIS A 70 -17.02 -14.12 -17.74
N ILE A 71 -16.06 -14.19 -18.67
CA ILE A 71 -15.11 -15.31 -18.69
C ILE A 71 -14.03 -15.08 -17.64
N VAL A 72 -14.22 -15.71 -16.49
CA VAL A 72 -13.12 -16.03 -15.55
C VAL A 72 -12.13 -16.90 -16.31
N CYS A 73 -10.92 -16.39 -16.51
CA CYS A 73 -9.89 -17.00 -17.31
C CYS A 73 -9.49 -18.38 -16.74
N SER A 74 -9.90 -19.44 -17.41
CA SER A 74 -9.56 -20.83 -17.06
C SER A 74 -8.25 -21.34 -17.69
N THR A 75 -7.56 -20.51 -18.48
CA THR A 75 -6.32 -20.90 -19.18
C THR A 75 -5.17 -19.93 -18.90
N LEU A 76 -3.96 -20.46 -18.82
CA LEU A 76 -2.68 -19.79 -18.54
C LEU A 76 -2.21 -18.74 -19.57
N SER A 77 -2.91 -18.57 -20.69
CA SER A 77 -2.65 -17.47 -21.60
C SER A 77 -3.33 -16.20 -21.10
N ALA A 78 -2.64 -15.07 -21.10
CA ALA A 78 -3.21 -13.77 -20.73
C ALA A 78 -4.49 -13.52 -21.53
N CYS A 79 -5.64 -13.45 -20.84
CA CYS A 79 -6.91 -13.25 -21.54
C CYS A 79 -6.91 -11.88 -22.23
N THR A 80 -7.55 -11.79 -23.36
CA THR A 80 -7.68 -10.56 -24.15
C THR A 80 -8.23 -9.42 -23.31
N THR A 81 -9.22 -9.70 -22.45
CA THR A 81 -9.81 -8.72 -21.53
C THR A 81 -8.78 -8.12 -20.57
N CYS A 82 -7.93 -8.95 -19.95
CA CYS A 82 -6.87 -8.48 -19.07
C CYS A 82 -5.83 -7.65 -19.82
N LEU A 83 -5.46 -8.06 -21.02
CA LEU A 83 -4.52 -7.32 -21.88
C LEU A 83 -5.09 -5.95 -22.25
N LEU A 84 -6.32 -5.90 -22.74
CA LEU A 84 -6.97 -4.65 -23.08
C LEU A 84 -7.21 -3.75 -21.86
N THR A 85 -7.48 -4.33 -20.69
CA THR A 85 -7.65 -3.58 -19.44
C THR A 85 -6.35 -2.84 -19.05
N VAL A 86 -5.21 -3.54 -19.00
CA VAL A 86 -3.93 -2.90 -18.62
C VAL A 86 -3.48 -1.86 -19.64
N ILE A 87 -3.69 -2.11 -20.94
CA ILE A 87 -3.36 -1.18 -22.02
C ILE A 87 -4.24 0.06 -21.95
N SER A 88 -5.55 -0.11 -21.80
CA SER A 88 -6.51 1.00 -21.72
C SER A 88 -6.25 1.86 -20.49
N PHE A 89 -5.93 1.24 -19.34
CA PHE A 89 -5.52 1.97 -18.15
C PHE A 89 -4.27 2.81 -18.44
N ASP A 90 -3.22 2.21 -18.99
CA ASP A 90 -1.93 2.88 -19.22
C ASP A 90 -2.04 4.03 -20.25
N LEU A 91 -2.89 3.88 -21.27
CA LEU A 91 -3.16 4.92 -22.26
C LEU A 91 -3.95 6.11 -21.70
N CYS A 92 -4.85 5.86 -20.73
CA CYS A 92 -5.90 6.81 -20.36
C CYS A 92 -5.68 7.50 -19.01
N CYS A 93 -5.13 6.80 -18.01
CA CYS A 93 -5.18 7.22 -16.62
C CYS A 93 -3.92 7.90 -16.08
N PRO A 94 -2.70 7.40 -16.27
CA PRO A 94 -1.51 8.00 -15.69
C PRO A 94 -1.09 9.28 -16.41
N ARG A 95 -0.43 10.19 -15.68
CA ARG A 95 0.21 11.37 -16.28
C ARG A 95 1.38 10.95 -17.18
N ARG A 96 2.12 9.89 -16.78
CA ARG A 96 3.18 9.26 -17.56
C ARG A 96 2.83 7.77 -17.69
N PRO A 97 2.82 7.20 -18.90
CA PRO A 97 2.55 5.78 -19.10
C PRO A 97 3.65 4.93 -18.48
N PHE A 98 3.30 3.73 -18.00
CA PHE A 98 4.23 2.75 -17.46
C PHE A 98 5.02 2.05 -18.56
N GLY A 99 4.35 1.76 -19.69
CA GLY A 99 4.96 1.20 -20.88
C GLY A 99 5.09 2.20 -22.02
N ARG A 100 5.55 1.73 -23.18
CA ARG A 100 5.67 2.58 -24.38
C ARG A 100 4.30 2.79 -25.02
N ARG A 101 3.84 4.03 -25.08
CA ARG A 101 2.54 4.38 -25.67
C ARG A 101 2.35 3.85 -27.10
N ARG A 102 3.43 3.83 -27.91
CA ARG A 102 3.39 3.30 -29.27
C ARG A 102 3.01 1.81 -29.29
N ASP A 103 3.55 1.01 -28.38
CA ASP A 103 3.29 -0.42 -28.30
C ASP A 103 1.86 -0.69 -27.80
N ALA A 104 1.41 0.06 -26.80
CA ALA A 104 0.02 0.02 -26.33
C ALA A 104 -0.98 0.29 -27.46
N LEU A 105 -0.75 1.35 -28.24
CA LEU A 105 -1.57 1.69 -29.39
C LEU A 105 -1.52 0.63 -30.49
N LYS A 106 -0.33 0.07 -30.76
CA LYS A 106 -0.16 -1.02 -31.74
C LYS A 106 -0.98 -2.26 -31.37
N ILE A 107 -1.00 -2.62 -30.09
CA ILE A 107 -1.81 -3.75 -29.62
C ILE A 107 -3.30 -3.42 -29.70
N LEU A 108 -3.73 -2.26 -29.20
CA LEU A 108 -5.13 -1.85 -29.20
C LEU A 108 -5.73 -1.82 -30.61
N ARG A 109 -4.98 -1.35 -31.61
CA ARG A 109 -5.40 -1.30 -33.01
C ARG A 109 -5.64 -2.65 -33.67
N LYS A 110 -5.24 -3.76 -33.05
CA LYS A 110 -5.57 -5.10 -33.52
C LYS A 110 -7.03 -5.49 -33.21
N TYR A 111 -7.66 -4.81 -32.27
CA TYR A 111 -9.00 -5.12 -31.78
C TYR A 111 -10.06 -4.07 -32.20
N THR A 112 -9.64 -3.03 -32.90
CA THR A 112 -10.56 -2.00 -33.39
C THR A 112 -9.97 -1.25 -34.59
N SER A 113 -10.82 -0.93 -35.54
CA SER A 113 -10.48 -0.08 -36.69
C SER A 113 -10.61 1.41 -36.41
N SER A 114 -11.20 1.80 -35.26
CA SER A 114 -11.41 3.21 -34.91
C SER A 114 -10.09 3.92 -34.63
N SER A 115 -9.78 4.94 -35.41
CA SER A 115 -8.62 5.81 -35.19
C SER A 115 -8.74 6.66 -33.91
N ARG A 116 -9.95 6.90 -33.42
CA ARG A 116 -10.26 7.73 -32.24
C ARG A 116 -10.40 6.94 -30.94
N ILE A 117 -10.25 5.61 -30.97
CA ILE A 117 -10.50 4.74 -29.83
C ILE A 117 -9.78 5.19 -28.55
N ALA A 118 -8.53 5.60 -28.63
CA ALA A 118 -7.77 6.03 -27.45
C ALA A 118 -8.30 7.33 -26.81
N SER A 119 -8.85 8.25 -27.62
CA SER A 119 -9.48 9.48 -27.12
C SER A 119 -10.83 9.19 -26.48
N ASP A 120 -11.61 8.32 -27.10
CA ASP A 120 -12.93 7.93 -26.59
C ASP A 120 -12.82 7.14 -25.29
N LEU A 121 -11.92 6.16 -25.22
CA LEU A 121 -11.58 5.45 -23.98
C LEU A 121 -11.16 6.43 -22.88
N ARG A 122 -10.26 7.37 -23.18
CA ARG A 122 -9.80 8.36 -22.19
C ARG A 122 -10.94 9.21 -21.67
N ARG A 123 -11.82 9.67 -22.54
CA ARG A 123 -12.97 10.51 -22.19
C ARG A 123 -13.95 9.72 -21.29
N LEU A 124 -14.37 8.54 -21.71
CA LEU A 124 -15.37 7.73 -21.02
C LEU A 124 -14.85 7.18 -19.69
N ILE A 125 -13.64 6.62 -19.66
CA ILE A 125 -13.06 6.10 -18.42
C ILE A 125 -12.89 7.22 -17.39
N LYS A 126 -12.45 8.42 -17.79
CA LYS A 126 -12.30 9.55 -16.87
C LYS A 126 -13.64 10.05 -16.34
N SER A 127 -14.67 10.16 -17.18
CA SER A 127 -16.02 10.54 -16.76
C SER A 127 -16.55 9.54 -15.74
N ARG A 128 -16.56 8.26 -16.07
CA ARG A 128 -17.08 7.20 -15.20
C ARG A 128 -16.27 7.00 -13.92
N ALA A 129 -14.95 7.11 -14.00
CA ALA A 129 -14.12 7.07 -12.80
C ALA A 129 -14.39 8.24 -11.87
N LYS A 130 -14.82 9.38 -12.39
CA LYS A 130 -15.26 10.55 -11.59
C LYS A 130 -16.64 10.31 -10.97
N GLU A 131 -17.58 9.75 -11.74
CA GLU A 131 -18.95 9.41 -11.29
C GLU A 131 -18.96 8.28 -10.26
N ALA A 132 -18.12 7.26 -10.46
CA ALA A 132 -17.98 6.13 -9.53
C ALA A 132 -17.31 6.52 -8.19
N ARG A 133 -16.77 7.74 -8.07
CA ARG A 133 -16.29 8.32 -6.81
C ARG A 133 -17.33 9.29 -6.27
N PRO A 134 -18.33 8.84 -5.47
CA PRO A 134 -19.29 9.75 -4.88
C PRO A 134 -18.54 10.73 -3.95
N GLY A 135 -18.54 11.98 -4.34
CA GLY A 135 -17.93 13.09 -3.59
C GLY A 135 -16.44 13.27 -3.88
N GLY A 136 -16.13 13.90 -5.02
CA GLY A 136 -14.83 14.44 -5.47
C GLY A 136 -13.60 14.08 -4.63
N ASP A 137 -12.56 13.56 -5.24
CA ASP A 137 -11.19 13.32 -4.71
C ASP A 137 -11.01 12.89 -3.22
N CYS A 138 -12.03 12.31 -2.61
CA CYS A 138 -11.87 11.65 -1.33
C CYS A 138 -11.31 10.23 -1.52
N VAL A 139 -10.13 10.12 -2.12
CA VAL A 139 -9.23 9.04 -1.71
C VAL A 139 -9.09 9.25 -0.21
N LEU A 140 -9.61 8.32 0.59
CA LEU A 140 -9.32 8.28 2.02
C LEU A 140 -7.79 8.21 2.13
N ARG A 141 -7.16 9.38 2.18
CA ARG A 141 -5.73 9.48 2.38
C ARG A 141 -5.50 9.11 3.83
N VAL A 142 -5.21 7.84 4.05
CA VAL A 142 -4.84 7.37 5.39
C VAL A 142 -3.51 8.03 5.75
N PRO A 143 -3.40 8.66 6.91
CA PRO A 143 -2.14 9.20 7.37
C PRO A 143 -1.09 8.09 7.47
N LEU A 144 0.18 8.46 7.32
CA LEU A 144 1.28 7.57 7.59
C LEU A 144 1.43 7.46 9.11
N PHE A 145 1.44 6.24 9.63
CA PHE A 145 1.71 5.99 11.04
C PHE A 145 3.17 5.59 11.22
N LEU A 146 3.87 6.32 12.08
CA LEU A 146 5.25 6.09 12.44
C LEU A 146 5.30 5.66 13.91
N ARG A 147 5.66 4.40 14.17
CA ARG A 147 5.81 3.87 15.52
C ARG A 147 7.24 4.04 15.99
N ALA A 148 7.41 4.62 17.16
CA ALA A 148 8.71 4.76 17.82
C ALA A 148 9.25 3.39 18.27
N VAL A 149 10.55 3.19 18.11
CA VAL A 149 11.37 2.08 18.65
C VAL A 149 12.30 2.62 19.73
N GLU A 150 12.75 3.85 19.58
CA GLU A 150 13.46 4.62 20.59
C GLU A 150 12.48 5.53 21.39
N PRO A 151 12.88 6.14 22.50
CA PRO A 151 12.07 7.12 23.22
C PRO A 151 11.55 8.21 22.28
N MET A 152 10.25 8.51 22.40
CA MET A 152 9.53 9.39 21.47
C MET A 152 10.21 10.76 21.28
N ASP A 153 10.80 11.30 22.32
CA ASP A 153 11.44 12.62 22.23
C ASP A 153 12.69 12.59 21.34
N LYS A 154 13.47 11.50 21.36
CA LYS A 154 14.59 11.29 20.42
C LYS A 154 14.11 11.15 18.97
N VAL A 155 13.00 10.43 18.76
CA VAL A 155 12.40 10.28 17.44
C VAL A 155 11.92 11.63 16.90
N ILE A 156 11.32 12.45 17.74
CA ILE A 156 10.87 13.79 17.38
C ILE A 156 12.06 14.70 17.07
N GLU A 157 13.09 14.69 17.91
CA GLU A 157 14.31 15.47 17.67
C GLU A 157 14.95 15.11 16.32
N ALA A 158 15.07 13.82 16.03
CA ALA A 158 15.60 13.34 14.75
C ALA A 158 14.73 13.74 13.55
N LEU A 159 13.38 13.77 13.68
CA LEU A 159 12.47 14.25 12.64
C LEU A 159 12.61 15.75 12.41
N VAL A 160 12.71 16.54 13.47
CA VAL A 160 12.83 18.01 13.41
C VAL A 160 14.19 18.41 12.83
N SER A 161 15.26 17.68 13.18
CA SER A 161 16.63 17.94 12.72
C SER A 161 16.92 17.40 11.31
N SER A 162 15.99 16.73 10.67
CA SER A 162 16.18 16.05 9.35
C SER A 162 16.26 17.05 8.19
N GLY A 163 17.43 17.68 7.98
CA GLY A 163 17.79 18.40 6.76
C GLY A 163 17.03 19.72 6.46
N ASP A 164 17.18 20.25 5.25
CA ASP A 164 16.65 21.56 4.79
C ASP A 164 15.13 21.74 4.90
N ASN A 165 14.37 20.69 5.19
CA ASN A 165 12.91 20.70 5.38
C ASN A 165 12.52 19.88 6.63
N GLY A 166 13.12 20.19 7.78
CA GLY A 166 12.78 19.54 9.05
C GLY A 166 11.27 19.49 9.29
N TYR A 167 10.81 18.41 9.91
CA TYR A 167 9.40 18.26 10.23
C TYR A 167 8.99 19.15 11.40
N CYS A 168 7.78 19.70 11.37
CA CYS A 168 7.22 20.52 12.42
C CYS A 168 6.12 19.77 13.18
N GLN A 169 6.23 19.74 14.52
CA GLN A 169 5.19 19.14 15.34
C GLN A 169 3.99 20.08 15.49
N VAL A 170 2.82 19.59 15.14
CA VAL A 170 1.55 20.23 15.47
C VAL A 170 1.11 19.78 16.86
N SER A 171 1.09 20.70 17.81
CA SER A 171 0.70 20.42 19.19
C SER A 171 -0.81 20.55 19.40
N TYR A 172 -1.35 19.77 20.32
CA TYR A 172 -2.73 19.87 20.79
C TYR A 172 -2.79 19.52 22.27
N ASP A 173 -3.78 20.10 22.94
CA ASP A 173 -4.08 19.77 24.33
C ASP A 173 -5.05 18.58 24.36
N ARG A 174 -4.55 17.43 24.80
CA ARG A 174 -5.29 16.16 24.81
C ARG A 174 -6.53 16.20 25.71
N GLU A 175 -6.47 16.98 26.81
CA GLU A 175 -7.58 17.07 27.76
C GLU A 175 -8.72 17.96 27.23
N LYS A 176 -8.38 18.92 26.39
CA LYS A 176 -9.36 19.88 25.83
C LYS A 176 -9.85 19.55 24.44
N ILE A 177 -9.11 18.72 23.68
CA ILE A 177 -9.52 18.38 22.31
C ILE A 177 -10.41 17.13 22.29
N SER A 178 -11.58 17.22 21.66
CA SER A 178 -12.37 16.02 21.38
C SER A 178 -11.73 15.19 20.27
N TYR A 179 -11.92 13.85 20.31
CA TYR A 179 -11.40 12.94 19.28
C TYR A 179 -11.82 13.36 17.85
N LYS A 180 -13.05 13.83 17.67
CA LYS A 180 -13.54 14.34 16.38
C LYS A 180 -12.74 15.54 15.86
N ARG A 181 -12.38 16.46 16.74
CA ARG A 181 -11.52 17.62 16.40
C ARG A 181 -10.09 17.18 16.12
N TYR A 182 -9.55 16.23 16.90
CA TYR A 182 -8.24 15.64 16.64
C TYR A 182 -8.16 15.00 15.25
N ILE A 183 -9.15 14.19 14.86
CA ILE A 183 -9.20 13.59 13.52
C ILE A 183 -9.22 14.65 12.42
N LYS A 184 -9.94 15.75 12.62
CA LYS A 184 -9.93 16.87 11.67
C LYS A 184 -8.56 17.52 11.57
N LEU A 185 -7.86 17.71 12.69
CA LEU A 185 -6.49 18.22 12.73
C LEU A 185 -5.54 17.27 11.99
N ALA A 186 -5.55 15.99 12.31
CA ALA A 186 -4.69 14.98 11.69
C ALA A 186 -4.89 14.84 10.16
N ARG A 187 -6.14 15.05 9.68
CA ARG A 187 -6.45 15.04 8.24
C ARG A 187 -5.98 16.29 7.49
N ASN A 188 -5.77 17.39 8.20
CA ASN A 188 -5.37 18.68 7.64
C ASN A 188 -3.89 18.99 7.81
N LEU A 189 -3.08 18.02 8.25
CA LEU A 189 -1.62 18.16 8.34
C LEU A 189 -1.06 18.55 6.97
N LYS A 190 -0.21 19.57 6.96
CA LYS A 190 0.52 20.02 5.77
C LYS A 190 1.74 19.13 5.53
N LYS A 191 2.35 19.28 4.36
CA LYS A 191 3.64 18.64 4.05
C LYS A 191 4.67 19.02 5.13
N CYS A 192 5.41 18.03 5.62
CA CYS A 192 6.39 18.19 6.71
C CYS A 192 5.79 18.56 8.08
N GLU A 193 4.51 18.38 8.30
CA GLU A 193 3.92 18.42 9.64
C GLU A 193 3.69 17.01 10.16
N PHE A 194 3.73 16.86 11.49
CA PHE A 194 3.31 15.64 12.17
C PHE A 194 2.59 15.96 13.47
N VAL A 195 1.85 14.98 13.99
CA VAL A 195 1.16 15.08 15.27
C VAL A 195 1.31 13.79 16.06
N ARG A 196 1.38 13.86 17.38
CA ARG A 196 1.33 12.68 18.27
C ARG A 196 -0.05 12.01 18.16
N ASP A 197 -0.08 10.68 18.21
CA ASP A 197 -1.37 9.95 18.19
C ASP A 197 -2.22 10.26 19.42
N TYR A 198 -3.51 10.34 19.22
CA TYR A 198 -4.46 10.63 20.32
C TYR A 198 -4.48 9.57 21.42
N HIS A 199 -4.43 8.29 21.05
CA HIS A 199 -4.51 7.17 22.00
C HIS A 199 -3.12 6.76 22.52
N PHE A 200 -2.11 6.81 21.67
CA PHE A 200 -0.73 6.37 21.96
C PHE A 200 0.30 7.48 21.69
N PRO A 201 0.23 8.62 22.42
CA PRO A 201 1.04 9.81 22.12
C PRO A 201 2.55 9.60 22.32
N ASN A 202 2.94 8.63 23.15
CA ASN A 202 4.34 8.28 23.42
C ASN A 202 4.85 7.13 22.56
N LEU A 203 4.03 6.62 21.63
CA LEU A 203 4.38 5.48 20.79
C LEU A 203 4.21 5.76 19.29
N ILE A 204 3.22 6.55 18.89
CA ILE A 204 2.85 6.71 17.48
C ILE A 204 2.77 8.19 17.10
N LEU A 205 3.37 8.51 15.95
CA LEU A 205 3.21 9.79 15.26
C LEU A 205 2.39 9.58 13.98
N LEU A 206 1.58 10.59 13.65
CA LEU A 206 0.84 10.66 12.38
C LEU A 206 1.47 11.70 11.48
N LEU A 207 1.72 11.33 10.24
CA LEU A 207 2.22 12.21 9.18
C LEU A 207 1.22 12.27 8.03
N PRO A 208 1.30 13.29 7.16
CA PRO A 208 0.42 13.39 5.99
C PRO A 208 0.50 12.15 5.09
N PRO A 209 -0.62 11.79 4.44
CA PRO A 209 -0.62 10.71 3.46
C PRO A 209 0.39 10.93 2.33
N GLY A 210 1.13 9.88 1.97
CA GLY A 210 2.14 9.95 0.91
C GLY A 210 3.47 10.59 1.34
N THR A 211 3.67 10.80 2.64
CA THR A 211 5.00 11.15 3.18
C THR A 211 5.96 9.99 2.90
N ASP A 212 7.12 10.31 2.34
CA ASP A 212 8.19 9.35 2.08
C ASP A 212 9.30 9.54 3.12
N LEU A 213 9.52 8.53 3.95
CA LEU A 213 10.55 8.51 5.00
C LEU A 213 11.65 7.48 4.75
N HIS A 214 11.66 6.80 3.59
CA HIS A 214 12.60 5.69 3.36
C HIS A 214 14.08 6.07 3.49
N LEU A 215 14.42 7.31 3.21
CA LEU A 215 15.78 7.84 3.36
C LEU A 215 15.95 8.72 4.62
N SER A 216 14.90 8.84 5.44
CA SER A 216 14.99 9.62 6.68
C SER A 216 15.90 8.93 7.70
N PRO A 217 16.76 9.67 8.41
CA PRO A 217 17.55 9.12 9.50
C PRO A 217 16.74 8.34 10.54
N VAL A 218 15.51 8.77 10.80
CA VAL A 218 14.60 8.10 11.74
C VAL A 218 14.30 6.63 11.33
N ILE A 219 14.23 6.35 10.03
CA ILE A 219 14.02 4.99 9.52
C ILE A 219 15.34 4.26 9.31
N THR A 220 16.36 4.92 8.74
CA THR A 220 17.64 4.28 8.41
C THR A 220 18.49 3.95 9.63
N SER A 221 18.22 4.59 10.77
CA SER A 221 18.85 4.30 12.07
C SER A 221 17.94 3.51 13.01
N ASP A 222 16.90 2.87 12.50
CA ASP A 222 15.96 2.02 13.25
C ASP A 222 15.31 2.69 14.48
N MET A 223 15.28 4.04 14.52
CA MET A 223 14.67 4.79 15.61
C MET A 223 13.14 4.67 15.62
N ALA A 224 12.56 4.48 14.45
CA ALA A 224 11.12 4.27 14.27
C ALA A 224 10.84 3.38 13.06
N VAL A 225 9.65 2.79 13.01
CA VAL A 225 9.18 1.95 11.91
C VAL A 225 7.82 2.43 11.40
N ILE A 226 7.61 2.30 10.10
CA ILE A 226 6.29 2.54 9.49
C ILE A 226 5.40 1.35 9.82
N GLN A 227 4.42 1.57 10.70
CA GLN A 227 3.49 0.53 11.14
C GLN A 227 2.11 1.11 11.38
N ASP A 228 1.11 0.47 10.80
CA ASP A 228 -0.30 0.85 10.97
C ASP A 228 -0.72 0.76 12.44
N LYS A 229 -1.43 1.76 12.95
CA LYS A 229 -1.92 1.82 14.32
C LYS A 229 -2.72 0.57 14.70
N ALA A 230 -3.62 0.13 13.82
CA ALA A 230 -4.40 -1.09 14.05
C ALA A 230 -3.50 -2.34 14.22
N SER A 231 -2.32 -2.35 13.57
CA SER A 231 -1.34 -3.43 13.70
C SER A 231 -0.55 -3.40 15.00
N CYS A 232 -0.54 -2.27 15.72
CA CYS A 232 0.08 -2.15 17.04
C CYS A 232 -0.83 -2.69 18.17
N VAL A 233 -2.16 -2.56 18.00
CA VAL A 233 -3.14 -2.85 19.04
C VAL A 233 -3.03 -4.27 19.64
N PRO A 234 -2.89 -5.36 18.85
CA PRO A 234 -2.74 -6.70 19.42
C PRO A 234 -1.54 -6.85 20.33
N SER A 235 -0.39 -6.27 19.96
CA SER A 235 0.82 -6.29 20.80
C SER A 235 0.65 -5.47 22.07
N LEU A 236 -0.05 -4.33 22.00
CA LEU A 236 -0.32 -3.49 23.17
C LEU A 236 -1.29 -4.16 24.14
N ILE A 237 -2.32 -4.84 23.66
CA ILE A 237 -3.25 -5.63 24.50
C ILE A 237 -2.49 -6.76 25.21
N LEU A 238 -1.58 -7.44 24.50
CA LEU A 238 -0.74 -8.46 25.11
C LEU A 238 0.12 -7.89 26.23
N LEU A 239 0.79 -6.75 25.99
CA LEU A 239 1.64 -6.11 26.98
C LEU A 239 0.85 -5.65 28.23
N ASP A 240 -0.32 -5.04 28.01
CA ASP A 240 -1.23 -4.64 29.08
C ASP A 240 -1.67 -5.84 29.95
N ALA A 241 -1.99 -6.98 29.32
CA ALA A 241 -2.32 -8.20 30.02
C ALA A 241 -1.14 -8.79 30.83
N LEU A 242 0.11 -8.50 30.42
CA LEU A 242 1.31 -8.97 31.12
C LEU A 242 1.70 -8.08 32.30
N GLU A 243 1.18 -6.86 32.41
CA GLU A 243 1.40 -5.97 33.57
C GLU A 243 0.65 -6.44 34.83
N LEU A 244 -0.45 -7.20 34.65
CA LEU A 244 -1.36 -7.54 35.73
C LEU A 244 -0.85 -8.60 36.73
N PRO A 245 -0.13 -9.67 36.39
CA PRO A 245 0.41 -10.63 37.36
C PRO A 245 1.91 -10.42 37.57
N ARG A 246 2.37 -10.60 38.81
CA ARG A 246 3.79 -10.75 39.12
C ARG A 246 4.32 -12.10 38.59
N LEU A 247 4.50 -12.20 37.29
CA LEU A 247 5.04 -13.38 36.63
C LEU A 247 6.55 -13.45 36.89
N GLN A 248 7.05 -14.60 37.37
CA GLN A 248 8.50 -14.79 37.57
C GLN A 248 9.28 -14.87 36.27
N SER A 249 8.65 -15.38 35.21
CA SER A 249 9.20 -15.35 33.85
C SER A 249 8.08 -15.39 32.81
N ILE A 250 8.25 -14.64 31.72
CA ILE A 250 7.30 -14.56 30.61
C ILE A 250 7.85 -15.33 29.42
N LYS A 251 7.04 -16.20 28.81
CA LYS A 251 7.35 -16.84 27.53
C LYS A 251 6.29 -16.46 26.52
N ILE A 252 6.71 -15.81 25.43
CA ILE A 252 5.82 -15.34 24.36
C ILE A 252 6.21 -16.03 23.08
N LEU A 253 5.21 -16.42 22.29
CA LEU A 253 5.36 -16.94 20.94
C LEU A 253 4.69 -15.99 19.94
N ASP A 254 5.46 -15.43 19.01
CA ASP A 254 4.95 -14.78 17.81
C ASP A 254 5.00 -15.77 16.63
N ALA A 255 3.87 -16.40 16.35
CA ALA A 255 3.76 -17.46 15.33
C ALA A 255 3.66 -16.93 13.89
N CYS A 256 3.52 -15.60 13.69
CA CYS A 256 3.41 -14.94 12.38
C CYS A 256 4.27 -13.67 12.39
N ALA A 257 5.55 -13.82 12.72
CA ALA A 257 6.43 -12.73 13.10
C ALA A 257 6.78 -11.78 11.94
N ALA A 258 6.98 -12.30 10.73
CA ALA A 258 7.48 -11.49 9.63
C ALA A 258 6.51 -10.36 9.20
N PRO A 259 7.03 -9.17 8.94
CA PRO A 259 8.42 -8.73 8.88
C PRO A 259 9.04 -8.29 10.22
N GLY A 260 8.42 -8.57 11.37
CA GLY A 260 8.97 -8.28 12.70
C GLY A 260 8.34 -7.08 13.43
N ASN A 261 7.43 -6.34 12.80
CA ASN A 261 6.88 -5.12 13.38
C ASN A 261 6.14 -5.35 14.72
N LYS A 262 5.40 -6.45 14.86
CA LYS A 262 4.72 -6.80 16.11
C LYS A 262 5.71 -7.33 17.14
N THR A 263 6.63 -8.18 16.69
CA THR A 263 7.71 -8.75 17.51
C THR A 263 8.55 -7.66 18.16
N THR A 264 8.99 -6.66 17.38
CA THR A 264 9.79 -5.52 17.91
C THR A 264 9.00 -4.65 18.87
N LEU A 265 7.67 -4.51 18.69
CA LEU A 265 6.82 -3.78 19.64
C LEU A 265 6.70 -4.54 20.96
N ILE A 266 6.54 -5.86 20.92
CA ILE A 266 6.51 -6.71 22.12
C ILE A 266 7.85 -6.63 22.86
N LEU A 267 8.99 -6.72 22.14
CA LEU A 267 10.33 -6.57 22.75
C LEU A 267 10.52 -5.21 23.41
N TYR A 268 10.06 -4.14 22.75
CA TYR A 268 10.10 -2.80 23.32
C TYR A 268 9.32 -2.73 24.65
N GLY A 269 8.10 -3.25 24.66
CA GLY A 269 7.26 -3.27 25.87
C GLY A 269 7.88 -4.12 26.99
N LEU A 270 8.39 -5.30 26.69
CA LEU A 270 9.05 -6.16 27.69
C LEU A 270 10.26 -5.48 28.35
N LYS A 271 11.04 -4.72 27.58
CA LYS A 271 12.16 -3.91 28.12
C LYS A 271 11.65 -2.87 29.13
N GLN A 272 10.51 -2.24 28.86
CA GLN A 272 9.93 -1.25 29.78
C GLN A 272 9.41 -1.88 31.08
N LEU A 273 8.86 -3.10 31.00
CA LEU A 273 8.34 -3.83 32.15
C LEU A 273 9.45 -4.38 33.06
N SER A 274 10.72 -4.30 32.68
CA SER A 274 11.87 -4.85 33.43
C SER A 274 11.68 -6.33 33.81
N GLN A 275 10.88 -7.07 33.06
CA GLN A 275 10.57 -8.47 33.32
C GLN A 275 11.52 -9.39 32.55
N LYS A 276 11.97 -10.46 33.21
CA LYS A 276 12.71 -11.53 32.56
C LYS A 276 11.74 -12.34 31.67
N GLY A 277 12.03 -12.42 30.39
CA GLY A 277 11.17 -13.14 29.46
C GLY A 277 11.92 -13.69 28.25
N CYS A 278 11.29 -14.61 27.57
CA CYS A 278 11.75 -15.16 26.28
C CYS A 278 10.66 -14.91 25.24
N LEU A 279 11.03 -14.26 24.14
CA LEU A 279 10.17 -14.11 22.98
C LEU A 279 10.73 -14.97 21.84
N MET A 280 9.93 -15.93 21.40
CA MET A 280 10.21 -16.78 20.24
C MET A 280 9.40 -16.26 19.04
N ALA A 281 10.07 -16.07 17.90
CA ALA A 281 9.46 -15.55 16.70
C ALA A 281 9.58 -16.55 15.55
N PHE A 282 8.47 -16.94 14.95
CA PHE A 282 8.39 -17.87 13.83
C PHE A 282 7.57 -17.27 12.69
N ASP A 283 7.96 -17.59 11.45
CA ASP A 283 7.15 -17.30 10.27
C ASP A 283 7.27 -18.43 9.26
N GLN A 284 6.19 -18.73 8.56
CA GLN A 284 6.16 -19.79 7.55
C GLN A 284 7.01 -19.43 6.33
N ASP A 285 7.10 -18.15 5.97
CA ASP A 285 7.85 -17.69 4.80
C ASP A 285 9.29 -17.32 5.17
N LYS A 286 10.23 -18.26 4.92
CA LYS A 286 11.66 -18.04 5.15
C LYS A 286 12.23 -16.77 4.49
N ARG A 287 11.63 -16.31 3.39
CA ARG A 287 12.08 -15.09 2.67
C ARG A 287 11.72 -13.81 3.40
N ARG A 288 10.76 -13.86 4.31
CA ARG A 288 10.30 -12.73 5.12
C ARG A 288 10.93 -12.69 6.51
N GLN A 289 11.62 -13.76 6.92
CA GLN A 289 12.27 -13.87 8.24
C GLN A 289 13.54 -13.01 8.41
N VAL A 290 13.93 -12.25 7.40
CA VAL A 290 15.26 -11.62 7.30
C VAL A 290 15.47 -10.42 8.25
N VAL A 291 14.54 -10.05 9.11
CA VAL A 291 14.64 -8.78 9.86
C VAL A 291 14.09 -8.90 11.30
N VAL A 292 14.52 -9.91 12.03
CA VAL A 292 14.26 -9.89 13.51
C VAL A 292 15.54 -10.23 14.26
#